data_dd15e758ef2a011a71b43cabe0eeb266
#
_entry.id   dd15e758ef2a011a71b43cabe0eeb266
#
_cell.length_a   1.000
_cell.length_b   1.000
_cell.length_c   1.000
_cell.angle_alpha   90.00
_cell.angle_beta   90.00
_cell.angle_gamma   90.00
#
_symmetry.space_group_name_H-M   'P 1'
#
loop_
_entity.id
_entity.type
_entity.pdbx_description
1 polymer ?
#
loop_
_entity_poly.entity_id
_entity_poly.type
_entity_poly.pdbx_seq_one_letter_code
_entity_poly.pdbx_strand_id
1 'polypeptide(L)'
;MDEPLSSLDAKLRAELRLELKRIQKELGSTLLYVTHDQVEAMTMADRIGIVAEGRLMQVGTPREIYGNPANLHVAARLGQPHINLLPADLLPGGRPPSGTKTVGARTEHLDIVVGKDANAEVDWIEHLGDQNHLHIRAGNHKLVTLADPYLAIAPGDRISLTLRDPLYFDAAGQRLS
;
A
#
# COMPACT_ATOMS: atom_id res chain seq x y z
N MET A 1 20.24 2.70 15.53
CA MET A 1 19.19 2.11 16.39
C MET A 1 18.60 0.95 15.63
N ASP A 2 18.44 -0.19 16.26
CA ASP A 2 17.88 -1.41 15.66
C ASP A 2 16.60 -1.76 16.42
N GLU A 3 15.47 -1.63 15.74
CA GLU A 3 14.10 -1.85 16.24
C GLU A 3 13.80 -1.28 17.63
N PRO A 4 14.14 -0.02 17.95
CA PRO A 4 14.14 0.48 19.33
C PRO A 4 12.75 0.60 19.97
N LEU A 5 11.68 0.61 19.17
CA LEU A 5 10.29 0.76 19.63
C LEU A 5 9.47 -0.53 19.53
N SER A 6 10.05 -1.64 19.06
CA SER A 6 9.32 -2.89 18.74
C SER A 6 8.60 -3.53 19.94
N SER A 7 9.14 -3.37 21.15
CA SER A 7 8.60 -3.97 22.39
C SER A 7 7.54 -3.11 23.09
N LEU A 8 7.22 -1.92 22.55
CA LEU A 8 6.29 -0.99 23.19
C LEU A 8 4.86 -1.18 22.69
N ASP A 9 3.89 -0.82 23.55
CA ASP A 9 2.49 -0.72 23.13
C ASP A 9 2.27 0.37 22.08
N ALA A 10 1.15 0.32 21.36
CA ALA A 10 0.87 1.18 20.22
C ALA A 10 0.82 2.68 20.59
N LYS A 11 0.29 3.02 21.78
CA LYS A 11 0.15 4.42 22.21
C LYS A 11 1.53 5.02 22.53
N LEU A 12 2.30 4.34 23.36
CA LEU A 12 3.64 4.77 23.74
C LEU A 12 4.58 4.85 22.54
N ARG A 13 4.46 3.89 21.60
CA ARG A 13 5.21 3.88 20.33
C ARG A 13 4.90 5.11 19.50
N ALA A 14 3.61 5.49 19.39
CA ALA A 14 3.21 6.69 18.64
C ALA A 14 3.79 7.98 19.27
N GLU A 15 3.74 8.11 20.58
CA GLU A 15 4.29 9.26 21.30
C GLU A 15 5.82 9.35 21.13
N LEU A 16 6.53 8.24 21.30
CA LEU A 16 7.99 8.22 21.19
C LEU A 16 8.50 8.46 19.76
N ARG A 17 7.76 8.04 18.72
CA ARG A 17 8.11 8.39 17.34
C ARG A 17 8.18 9.90 17.14
N LEU A 18 7.15 10.62 17.61
CA LEU A 18 7.11 12.08 17.49
C LEU A 18 8.27 12.73 18.24
N GLU A 19 8.55 12.26 19.45
CA GLU A 19 9.61 12.79 20.29
C GLU A 19 11.01 12.54 19.68
N LEU A 20 11.27 11.33 19.18
CA LEU A 20 12.53 11.01 18.50
C LEU A 20 12.75 11.88 17.26
N LYS A 21 11.68 12.11 16.45
CA LYS A 21 11.77 12.98 15.26
C LYS A 21 12.03 14.44 15.69
N ARG A 22 11.44 14.92 16.77
CA ARG A 22 11.68 16.25 17.34
C ARG A 22 13.13 16.41 17.77
N ILE A 23 13.64 15.48 18.59
CA ILE A 23 15.01 15.50 19.08
C ILE A 23 16.02 15.44 17.92
N GLN A 24 15.78 14.56 16.94
CA GLN A 24 16.66 14.45 15.77
C GLN A 24 16.76 15.78 15.02
N LYS A 25 15.62 16.49 14.84
CA LYS A 25 15.61 17.82 14.20
C LYS A 25 16.32 18.88 15.02
N GLU A 26 16.09 18.91 16.33
CA GLU A 26 16.72 19.89 17.23
C GLU A 26 18.25 19.73 17.27
N LEU A 27 18.71 18.48 17.28
CA LEU A 27 20.15 18.19 17.30
C LEU A 27 20.81 18.30 15.93
N GLY A 28 20.05 18.37 14.84
CA GLY A 28 20.55 18.35 13.47
C GLY A 28 21.37 17.09 13.14
N SER A 29 21.13 15.99 13.86
CA SER A 29 21.93 14.77 13.77
C SER A 29 21.41 13.81 12.71
N THR A 30 22.32 13.02 12.11
CA THR A 30 21.95 11.90 11.24
C THR A 30 21.67 10.67 12.09
N LEU A 31 20.48 10.10 11.92
CA LEU A 31 20.04 8.90 12.63
C LEU A 31 19.85 7.76 11.64
N LEU A 32 20.60 6.68 11.81
CA LEU A 32 20.31 5.41 11.14
C LEU A 32 19.37 4.59 12.02
N TYR A 33 18.18 4.31 11.46
CA TYR A 33 17.09 3.63 12.17
C TYR A 33 16.65 2.39 11.39
N VAL A 34 16.68 1.22 12.02
CA VAL A 34 16.21 -0.03 11.45
C VAL A 34 14.88 -0.39 12.08
N THR A 35 13.88 -0.69 11.27
CA THR A 35 12.55 -1.09 11.71
C THR A 35 11.87 -1.99 10.67
N HIS A 36 10.99 -2.86 11.12
CA HIS A 36 10.03 -3.57 10.28
C HIS A 36 8.64 -2.90 10.26
N ASP A 37 8.43 -1.88 11.09
CA ASP A 37 7.17 -1.11 11.13
C ASP A 37 7.18 -0.05 10.01
N GLN A 38 6.27 -0.24 9.04
CA GLN A 38 6.15 0.69 7.91
C GLN A 38 5.71 2.10 8.34
N VAL A 39 4.92 2.22 9.43
CA VAL A 39 4.46 3.53 9.91
C VAL A 39 5.63 4.31 10.48
N GLU A 40 6.56 3.65 11.20
CA GLU A 40 7.81 4.26 11.65
C GLU A 40 8.64 4.73 10.46
N ALA A 41 8.89 3.84 9.49
CA ALA A 41 9.66 4.19 8.30
C ALA A 41 9.06 5.39 7.53
N MET A 42 7.75 5.36 7.28
CA MET A 42 7.06 6.40 6.50
C MET A 42 6.97 7.75 7.21
N THR A 43 6.86 7.76 8.54
CA THR A 43 6.63 9.00 9.32
C THR A 43 7.92 9.65 9.83
N MET A 44 8.94 8.85 10.14
CA MET A 44 10.17 9.36 10.77
C MET A 44 11.28 9.62 9.76
N ALA A 45 11.39 8.82 8.71
CA ALA A 45 12.54 8.88 7.82
C ALA A 45 12.47 10.06 6.84
N ASP A 46 13.62 10.68 6.56
CA ASP A 46 13.82 11.58 5.43
C ASP A 46 14.15 10.76 4.17
N ARG A 47 14.78 9.60 4.35
CA ARG A 47 15.04 8.59 3.30
C ARG A 47 14.85 7.19 3.86
N ILE A 48 14.24 6.32 3.07
CA ILE A 48 14.02 4.90 3.38
C ILE A 48 14.89 4.06 2.46
N GLY A 49 15.56 3.06 3.03
CA GLY A 49 16.20 1.97 2.29
C GLY A 49 15.40 0.67 2.47
N ILE A 50 14.95 0.07 1.39
CA ILE A 50 14.31 -1.26 1.42
C ILE A 50 15.39 -2.31 1.18
N VAL A 51 15.56 -3.20 2.14
CA VAL A 51 16.52 -4.31 2.09
C VAL A 51 15.76 -5.63 1.94
N ALA A 52 16.20 -6.47 1.02
CA ALA A 52 15.71 -7.82 0.85
C ALA A 52 16.86 -8.75 0.43
N GLU A 53 16.86 -9.96 0.94
CA GLU A 53 17.89 -10.99 0.63
C GLU A 53 19.32 -10.47 0.78
N GLY A 54 19.55 -9.64 1.81
CA GLY A 54 20.87 -9.03 2.07
C GLY A 54 21.28 -7.94 1.07
N ARG A 55 20.37 -7.48 0.20
CA ARG A 55 20.63 -6.44 -0.82
C ARG A 55 19.73 -5.22 -0.61
N LEU A 56 20.29 -4.06 -0.89
CA LEU A 56 19.54 -2.80 -0.91
C LEU A 56 18.77 -2.70 -2.24
N MET A 57 17.45 -2.83 -2.18
CA MET A 57 16.58 -2.85 -3.36
C MET A 57 16.27 -1.45 -3.89
N GLN A 58 16.02 -0.50 -2.99
CA GLN A 58 15.72 0.89 -3.35
C GLN A 58 16.03 1.80 -2.17
N VAL A 59 16.47 3.04 -2.48
CA VAL A 59 16.59 4.14 -1.51
C VAL A 59 15.91 5.37 -2.07
N GLY A 60 15.07 6.02 -1.28
CA GLY A 60 14.37 7.23 -1.67
C GLY A 60 13.64 7.88 -0.50
N THR A 61 12.96 8.98 -0.75
CA THR A 61 12.03 9.55 0.22
C THR A 61 10.84 8.60 0.42
N PRO A 62 10.13 8.69 1.55
CA PRO A 62 8.91 7.89 1.77
C PRO A 62 7.93 7.96 0.58
N ARG A 63 7.71 9.16 0.04
CA ARG A 63 6.81 9.38 -1.10
C ARG A 63 7.28 8.69 -2.38
N GLU A 64 8.58 8.73 -2.67
CA GLU A 64 9.16 8.07 -3.85
C GLU A 64 9.04 6.55 -3.74
N ILE A 65 9.42 5.97 -2.58
CA ILE A 65 9.34 4.52 -2.38
C ILE A 65 7.91 4.01 -2.50
N TYR A 66 6.94 4.76 -1.94
CA TYR A 66 5.52 4.38 -1.99
C TYR A 66 4.91 4.54 -3.38
N GLY A 67 5.11 5.69 -4.01
CA GLY A 67 4.48 6.04 -5.29
C GLY A 67 5.20 5.46 -6.51
N ASN A 68 6.52 5.29 -6.45
CA ASN A 68 7.34 4.79 -7.55
C ASN A 68 8.30 3.67 -7.10
N PRO A 69 7.76 2.52 -6.67
CA PRO A 69 8.58 1.38 -6.27
C PRO A 69 9.35 0.82 -7.46
N ALA A 70 10.63 0.49 -7.25
CA ALA A 70 11.49 -0.06 -8.30
C ALA A 70 11.08 -1.45 -8.78
N ASN A 71 10.43 -2.22 -7.91
CA ASN A 71 9.99 -3.57 -8.23
C ASN A 71 8.79 -3.99 -7.34
N LEU A 72 8.24 -5.16 -7.66
CA LEU A 72 7.09 -5.75 -6.97
C LEU A 72 7.37 -5.98 -5.47
N HIS A 73 8.59 -6.37 -5.11
CA HIS A 73 8.98 -6.59 -3.72
C HIS A 73 8.89 -5.30 -2.90
N VAL A 74 9.42 -4.20 -3.44
CA VAL A 74 9.32 -2.88 -2.80
C VAL A 74 7.86 -2.42 -2.71
N ALA A 75 7.08 -2.59 -3.79
CA ALA A 75 5.66 -2.23 -3.82
C ALA A 75 4.85 -2.93 -2.72
N ALA A 76 5.13 -4.22 -2.48
CA ALA A 76 4.44 -5.05 -1.50
C ALA A 76 4.87 -4.78 -0.04
N ARG A 77 5.99 -4.09 0.19
CA ARG A 77 6.49 -3.80 1.55
C ARG A 77 5.80 -2.64 2.23
N LEU A 78 5.23 -1.71 1.47
CA LEU A 78 4.61 -0.50 1.99
C LEU A 78 3.14 -0.41 1.60
N GLY A 79 2.33 0.02 2.54
CA GLY A 79 0.88 0.17 2.41
C GLY A 79 0.12 -0.77 3.34
N GLN A 80 -0.91 -0.21 3.99
CA GLN A 80 -1.80 -0.95 4.89
C GLN A 80 -3.23 -0.48 4.65
N PRO A 81 -4.06 -1.35 4.03
CA PRO A 81 -3.77 -2.71 3.54
C PRO A 81 -2.67 -2.78 2.48
N HIS A 82 -2.15 -3.98 2.25
CA HIS A 82 -1.14 -4.20 1.21
C HIS A 82 -1.70 -3.89 -0.18
N ILE A 83 -0.79 -3.53 -1.09
CA ILE A 83 -1.12 -3.33 -2.51
C ILE A 83 -1.80 -4.57 -3.10
N ASN A 84 -2.88 -4.36 -3.83
CA ASN A 84 -3.52 -5.42 -4.62
C ASN A 84 -2.66 -5.79 -5.82
N LEU A 85 -2.49 -7.08 -6.06
CA LEU A 85 -1.73 -7.59 -7.20
C LEU A 85 -2.66 -8.39 -8.10
N LEU A 86 -2.76 -7.96 -9.34
CA LEU A 86 -3.63 -8.53 -10.36
C LEU A 86 -2.82 -9.01 -11.55
N PRO A 87 -3.20 -10.13 -12.20
CA PRO A 87 -2.71 -10.45 -13.53
C PRO A 87 -3.08 -9.33 -14.53
N ALA A 88 -2.22 -9.09 -15.51
CA ALA A 88 -2.39 -8.02 -16.48
C ALA A 88 -3.66 -8.13 -17.35
N ASP A 89 -4.17 -9.34 -17.55
CA ASP A 89 -5.39 -9.66 -18.31
C ASP A 89 -6.68 -9.32 -17.55
N LEU A 90 -6.60 -9.07 -16.25
CA LEU A 90 -7.73 -8.69 -15.40
C LEU A 90 -7.81 -7.17 -15.14
N LEU A 91 -7.02 -6.38 -15.84
CA LEU A 91 -7.02 -4.92 -15.64
C LEU A 91 -8.37 -4.31 -16.00
N PRO A 92 -9.15 -3.77 -15.04
CA PRO A 92 -10.39 -3.08 -15.34
C PRO A 92 -10.10 -1.76 -16.09
N GLY A 93 -10.64 -1.66 -17.32
CA GLY A 93 -10.70 -0.38 -18.03
C GLY A 93 -9.43 0.08 -18.76
N GLY A 94 -8.41 -0.77 -18.93
CA GLY A 94 -7.20 -0.35 -19.60
C GLY A 94 -6.40 -1.46 -20.29
N ARG A 95 -5.55 -1.06 -21.26
CA ARG A 95 -4.56 -1.95 -21.86
C ARG A 95 -3.19 -1.65 -21.23
N PRO A 96 -2.61 -2.59 -20.46
CA PRO A 96 -1.32 -2.37 -19.83
C PRO A 96 -0.20 -2.25 -20.87
N PRO A 97 0.94 -1.64 -20.53
CA PRO A 97 2.14 -1.64 -21.35
C PRO A 97 2.55 -3.06 -21.76
N SER A 98 3.19 -3.15 -22.93
CA SER A 98 3.71 -4.45 -23.42
C SER A 98 4.71 -5.04 -22.41
N GLY A 99 4.62 -6.35 -22.16
CA GLY A 99 5.47 -7.05 -21.21
C GLY A 99 4.95 -7.07 -19.77
N THR A 100 3.84 -6.37 -19.47
CA THR A 100 3.23 -6.41 -18.15
C THR A 100 2.74 -7.83 -17.82
N LYS A 101 3.12 -8.34 -16.67
CA LYS A 101 2.61 -9.60 -16.09
C LYS A 101 1.74 -9.36 -14.88
N THR A 102 2.12 -8.39 -14.04
CA THR A 102 1.40 -8.05 -12.81
C THR A 102 1.07 -6.57 -12.79
N VAL A 103 -0.14 -6.27 -12.39
CA VAL A 103 -0.62 -4.91 -12.14
C VAL A 103 -0.78 -4.73 -10.64
N GLY A 104 -0.14 -3.72 -10.09
CA GLY A 104 -0.28 -3.32 -8.70
C GLY A 104 -1.30 -2.19 -8.58
N ALA A 105 -2.26 -2.36 -7.68
CA ALA A 105 -3.27 -1.35 -7.36
C ALA A 105 -3.21 -1.02 -5.88
N ARG A 106 -2.83 0.21 -5.52
CA ARG A 106 -2.96 0.71 -4.16
C ARG A 106 -4.44 0.70 -3.76
N THR A 107 -4.72 0.45 -2.50
CA THR A 107 -6.10 0.37 -2.00
C THR A 107 -6.88 1.67 -2.21
N GLU A 108 -6.22 2.81 -2.06
CA GLU A 108 -6.77 4.15 -2.31
C GLU A 108 -6.93 4.51 -3.80
N HIS A 109 -6.40 3.69 -4.70
CA HIS A 109 -6.49 3.86 -6.16
C HIS A 109 -7.52 2.91 -6.81
N LEU A 110 -8.29 2.18 -6.03
CA LEU A 110 -9.42 1.39 -6.49
C LEU A 110 -10.71 2.15 -6.22
N ASP A 111 -11.29 2.71 -7.26
CA ASP A 111 -12.60 3.37 -7.18
C ASP A 111 -13.71 2.36 -7.39
N ILE A 112 -14.77 2.50 -6.61
CA ILE A 112 -15.95 1.64 -6.65
C ILE A 112 -17.21 2.45 -6.89
N VAL A 113 -18.13 1.87 -7.68
CA VAL A 113 -19.47 2.41 -7.86
C VAL A 113 -20.47 1.26 -7.75
N VAL A 114 -21.46 1.41 -6.90
CA VAL A 114 -22.57 0.45 -6.80
C VAL A 114 -23.45 0.59 -8.04
N GLY A 115 -23.69 -0.49 -8.79
CA GLY A 115 -24.50 -0.36 -9.98
C GLY A 115 -24.52 -1.58 -10.92
N LYS A 116 -25.14 -1.36 -12.11
CA LYS A 116 -25.51 -2.42 -13.06
C LYS A 116 -24.35 -3.01 -13.87
N ASP A 117 -23.30 -2.23 -14.12
CA ASP A 117 -22.13 -2.68 -14.91
C ASP A 117 -21.05 -3.27 -14.01
N ALA A 118 -21.49 -4.08 -13.05
CA ALA A 118 -20.65 -4.63 -12.01
C ALA A 118 -19.69 -5.69 -12.55
N ASN A 119 -18.40 -5.51 -12.26
CA ASN A 119 -17.33 -6.46 -12.55
C ASN A 119 -16.72 -7.10 -11.28
N ALA A 120 -17.26 -6.73 -10.11
CA ALA A 120 -16.85 -7.26 -8.81
C ALA A 120 -18.04 -7.32 -7.84
N GLU A 121 -17.83 -7.98 -6.70
CA GLU A 121 -18.80 -8.17 -5.63
C GLU A 121 -18.12 -7.94 -4.27
N VAL A 122 -18.83 -7.34 -3.32
CA VAL A 122 -18.36 -7.15 -1.96
C VAL A 122 -18.50 -8.45 -1.19
N ASP A 123 -17.39 -9.03 -0.75
CA ASP A 123 -17.38 -10.23 0.08
C ASP A 123 -17.70 -9.92 1.55
N TRP A 124 -17.02 -8.91 2.12
CA TRP A 124 -17.25 -8.43 3.48
C TRP A 124 -16.64 -7.03 3.72
N ILE A 125 -16.99 -6.40 4.84
CA ILE A 125 -16.59 -5.05 5.20
C ILE A 125 -15.93 -5.05 6.58
N GLU A 126 -14.75 -4.46 6.66
CA GLU A 126 -14.03 -4.20 7.90
C GLU A 126 -14.22 -2.74 8.29
N HIS A 127 -14.94 -2.51 9.39
CA HIS A 127 -15.24 -1.16 9.88
C HIS A 127 -14.14 -0.69 10.85
N LEU A 128 -13.40 0.35 10.48
CA LEU A 128 -12.29 0.91 11.28
C LEU A 128 -12.67 2.22 11.99
N GLY A 129 -13.88 2.73 11.73
CA GLY A 129 -14.41 3.94 12.34
C GLY A 129 -14.24 5.17 11.45
N ASP A 130 -13.03 5.49 11.05
CA ASP A 130 -12.71 6.62 10.14
C ASP A 130 -12.79 6.24 8.66
N GLN A 131 -12.66 4.97 8.34
CA GLN A 131 -12.80 4.39 7.01
C GLN A 131 -13.24 2.93 7.08
N ASN A 132 -13.73 2.41 5.98
CA ASN A 132 -14.02 0.99 5.80
C ASN A 132 -12.99 0.37 4.85
N HIS A 133 -12.56 -0.86 5.14
CA HIS A 133 -11.89 -1.70 4.17
C HIS A 133 -12.93 -2.64 3.53
N LEU A 134 -13.13 -2.51 2.24
CA LEU A 134 -13.99 -3.41 1.48
C LEU A 134 -13.16 -4.54 0.90
N HIS A 135 -13.45 -5.74 1.33
CA HIS A 135 -12.93 -6.96 0.72
C HIS A 135 -13.85 -7.34 -0.42
N ILE A 136 -13.33 -7.31 -1.63
CA ILE A 136 -14.07 -7.49 -2.87
C ILE A 136 -13.52 -8.65 -3.67
N ARG A 137 -14.37 -9.26 -4.46
CA ARG A 137 -14.03 -10.36 -5.36
C ARG A 137 -14.29 -9.94 -6.80
N ALA A 138 -13.25 -9.94 -7.61
CA ALA A 138 -13.30 -9.73 -9.06
C ALA A 138 -12.85 -11.01 -9.76
N GLY A 139 -13.80 -11.76 -10.32
CA GLY A 139 -13.56 -13.12 -10.78
C GLY A 139 -13.05 -14.03 -9.66
N ASN A 140 -11.86 -14.60 -9.81
CA ASN A 140 -11.20 -15.44 -8.80
C ASN A 140 -10.23 -14.67 -7.88
N HIS A 141 -10.15 -13.33 -8.01
CA HIS A 141 -9.20 -12.50 -7.27
C HIS A 141 -9.88 -11.77 -6.13
N LYS A 142 -9.20 -11.79 -4.98
CA LYS A 142 -9.59 -11.01 -3.80
C LYS A 142 -8.80 -9.71 -3.79
N LEU A 143 -9.50 -8.61 -3.59
CA LEU A 143 -8.94 -7.26 -3.56
C LEU A 143 -9.44 -6.55 -2.31
N VAL A 144 -8.71 -5.52 -1.90
CA VAL A 144 -9.11 -4.63 -0.81
C VAL A 144 -9.09 -3.21 -1.32
N THR A 145 -10.16 -2.46 -1.07
CA THR A 145 -10.21 -1.02 -1.32
C THR A 145 -10.68 -0.26 -0.09
N LEU A 146 -10.41 1.03 -0.06
CA LEU A 146 -10.90 1.94 0.96
C LEU A 146 -12.25 2.51 0.55
N ALA A 147 -13.14 2.68 1.51
CA ALA A 147 -14.42 3.33 1.30
C ALA A 147 -14.76 4.25 2.46
N ASP A 148 -15.57 5.26 2.16
CA ASP A 148 -16.16 6.14 3.17
C ASP A 148 -16.96 5.30 4.18
N PRO A 149 -16.82 5.56 5.50
CA PRO A 149 -17.51 4.80 6.54
C PRO A 149 -19.06 4.90 6.43
N TYR A 150 -19.56 5.95 5.78
CA TYR A 150 -21.01 6.18 5.59
C TYR A 150 -21.52 5.75 4.21
N LEU A 151 -20.66 5.15 3.37
CA LEU A 151 -21.09 4.62 2.10
C LEU A 151 -22.12 3.50 2.32
N ALA A 152 -23.30 3.67 1.73
CA ALA A 152 -24.37 2.66 1.77
C ALA A 152 -24.00 1.47 0.88
N ILE A 153 -23.30 0.50 1.45
CA ILE A 153 -22.82 -0.71 0.79
C ILE A 153 -22.88 -1.90 1.77
N ALA A 154 -23.19 -3.07 1.26
CA ALA A 154 -23.32 -4.30 2.06
C ALA A 154 -22.60 -5.48 1.39
N PRO A 155 -22.24 -6.53 2.15
CA PRO A 155 -21.79 -7.80 1.57
C PRO A 155 -22.82 -8.35 0.59
N GLY A 156 -22.36 -8.81 -0.58
CA GLY A 156 -23.19 -9.27 -1.69
C GLY A 156 -23.53 -8.18 -2.71
N ASP A 157 -23.26 -6.92 -2.42
CA ASP A 157 -23.47 -5.84 -3.38
C ASP A 157 -22.54 -5.98 -4.59
N ARG A 158 -23.11 -5.79 -5.77
CA ARG A 158 -22.37 -5.77 -7.02
C ARG A 158 -21.88 -4.37 -7.32
N ILE A 159 -20.58 -4.28 -7.60
CA ILE A 159 -19.88 -3.01 -7.81
C ILE A 159 -19.14 -2.99 -9.14
N SER A 160 -19.06 -1.82 -9.74
CA SER A 160 -18.13 -1.51 -10.82
C SER A 160 -16.82 -1.03 -10.20
N LEU A 161 -15.72 -1.70 -10.55
CA LEU A 161 -14.39 -1.42 -10.09
C LEU A 161 -13.60 -0.75 -11.20
N THR A 162 -12.99 0.39 -10.90
CA THR A 162 -12.04 1.09 -11.77
C THR A 162 -10.73 1.34 -11.06
N LEU A 163 -9.64 1.41 -11.82
CA LEU A 163 -8.29 1.52 -11.30
C LEU A 163 -7.67 2.84 -11.74
N ARG A 164 -7.21 3.62 -10.77
CA ARG A 164 -6.39 4.83 -10.98
C ARG A 164 -4.92 4.53 -10.77
N ASP A 165 -4.04 5.18 -11.51
CA ASP A 165 -2.58 5.16 -11.34
C ASP A 165 -1.98 3.75 -11.08
N PRO A 166 -2.26 2.76 -11.97
CA PRO A 166 -1.76 1.41 -11.80
C PRO A 166 -0.24 1.34 -11.89
N LEU A 167 0.34 0.44 -11.13
CA LEU A 167 1.76 0.11 -11.18
C LEU A 167 1.93 -1.15 -12.03
N TYR A 168 2.79 -1.11 -13.04
CA TYR A 168 3.00 -2.23 -13.96
C TYR A 168 4.32 -2.92 -13.66
N PHE A 169 4.31 -4.25 -13.65
CA PHE A 169 5.51 -5.05 -13.40
C PHE A 169 5.64 -6.16 -14.46
N ASP A 170 6.87 -6.41 -14.89
CA ASP A 170 7.20 -7.48 -15.81
C ASP A 170 7.24 -8.86 -15.15
N ALA A 171 7.67 -9.89 -15.89
CA ALA A 171 7.77 -11.26 -15.39
C ALA A 171 8.87 -11.43 -14.30
N ALA A 172 9.87 -10.55 -14.26
CA ALA A 172 10.89 -10.51 -13.23
C ALA A 172 10.50 -9.65 -12.03
N GLY A 173 9.28 -9.09 -12.03
CA GLY A 173 8.80 -8.18 -11.00
C GLY A 173 9.39 -6.77 -11.06
N GLN A 174 10.05 -6.40 -12.15
CA GLN A 174 10.62 -5.07 -12.32
C GLN A 174 9.54 -4.09 -12.77
N ARG A 175 9.64 -2.84 -12.32
CA ARG A 175 8.71 -1.77 -12.66
C ARG A 175 8.81 -1.42 -14.14
N LEU A 176 7.67 -1.37 -14.82
CA LEU A 176 7.51 -0.83 -16.17
C LEU A 176 6.98 0.61 -16.10
N SER A 177 7.50 1.48 -16.94
CA SER A 177 7.10 2.90 -17.07
C SER A 177 5.95 3.06 -18.06
#